data_43668890eaf3d878214155b4880b5d7b
#
_entry.id   43668890eaf3d878214155b4880b5d7b
#
_cell.length_a   1.000
_cell.length_b   1.000
_cell.length_c   1.000
_cell.angle_alpha   90.00
_cell.angle_beta   90.00
_cell.angle_gamma   90.00
#
_symmetry.space_group_name_H-M   'P 1'
#
loop_
_entity.id
_entity.type
_entity.pdbx_description
1 polymer ?
#
loop_
_entity_poly.entity_id
_entity_poly.type
_entity_poly.pdbx_seq_one_letter_code
_entity_poly.pdbx_strand_id
1 'polypeptide(L)'
;MKGVCKVCGCTMKNPCFSHRYGFCWWNDKEEDLCSHCATAAIRQDPTTIHCVHGLEFPVLTVHQPYALMLVKGFKKIEYRNWKLPKQYVGQRIFIHAGRDLHCTWNKHFSDEMPFVQSVGEAMADELSEMILGSVVFGESQGPFDGIKYGTPYKMYEWPVTDPIRLENPLKFIPGKQRIWKIQF
;
A
#
# COMPACT_ATOMS: atom_id res chain seq x y z
N MET A 1 -14.83 26.15 15.70
CA MET A 1 -13.48 26.79 15.49
C MET A 1 -13.06 26.41 14.09
N LYS A 2 -12.88 27.39 13.21
CA LYS A 2 -12.50 27.13 11.80
C LYS A 2 -11.14 26.41 11.75
N GLY A 3 -11.00 25.42 10.88
CA GLY A 3 -9.78 24.63 10.73
C GLY A 3 -9.57 23.52 11.76
N VAL A 4 -10.60 23.21 12.58
CA VAL A 4 -10.58 22.07 13.53
C VAL A 4 -11.89 21.31 13.41
N CYS A 5 -11.82 20.01 13.12
CA CYS A 5 -13.02 19.17 13.03
C CYS A 5 -13.71 19.06 14.40
N LYS A 6 -14.98 19.43 14.47
CA LYS A 6 -15.81 19.41 15.71
C LYS A 6 -16.10 18.01 16.23
N VAL A 7 -15.86 16.97 15.44
CA VAL A 7 -16.12 15.56 15.82
C VAL A 7 -14.84 14.88 16.31
N CYS A 8 -13.73 14.96 15.56
CA CYS A 8 -12.51 14.21 15.87
C CYS A 8 -11.30 15.09 16.23
N GLY A 9 -11.43 16.41 16.13
CA GLY A 9 -10.35 17.35 16.46
C GLY A 9 -9.21 17.44 15.43
N CYS A 10 -9.31 16.77 14.28
CA CYS A 10 -8.26 16.83 13.24
C CYS A 10 -8.17 18.25 12.64
N THR A 11 -6.99 18.55 12.10
CA THR A 11 -6.67 19.79 11.38
C THR A 11 -5.96 19.45 10.08
N MET A 12 -5.72 20.45 9.20
CA MET A 12 -4.89 20.24 7.99
C MET A 12 -3.44 19.81 8.31
N LYS A 13 -2.91 20.19 9.48
CA LYS A 13 -1.57 19.78 9.94
C LYS A 13 -1.56 18.43 10.63
N ASN A 14 -2.71 17.96 11.11
CA ASN A 14 -2.87 16.69 11.78
C ASN A 14 -4.16 16.01 11.28
N PRO A 15 -4.19 15.55 10.01
CA PRO A 15 -5.36 14.99 9.38
C PRO A 15 -5.71 13.59 9.92
N CYS A 16 -6.92 13.13 9.63
CA CYS A 16 -7.25 11.71 9.69
C CYS A 16 -6.79 11.00 8.43
N PHE A 17 -6.53 9.71 8.52
CA PHE A 17 -6.17 8.85 7.41
C PHE A 17 -6.96 7.54 7.46
N SER A 18 -7.40 7.05 6.32
CA SER A 18 -7.93 5.70 6.13
C SER A 18 -7.10 4.97 5.10
N HIS A 19 -6.86 3.66 5.31
CA HIS A 19 -6.16 2.84 4.32
C HIS A 19 -6.92 2.67 3.01
N ARG A 20 -8.23 2.96 3.00
CA ARG A 20 -9.07 2.92 1.79
C ARG A 20 -9.23 4.28 1.14
N TYR A 21 -9.55 5.30 1.93
CA TYR A 21 -9.97 6.62 1.43
C TYR A 21 -8.86 7.67 1.44
N GLY A 22 -7.70 7.39 2.06
CA GLY A 22 -6.60 8.34 2.16
C GLY A 22 -6.80 9.40 3.25
N PHE A 23 -6.21 10.57 3.04
CA PHE A 23 -6.33 11.70 3.98
C PHE A 23 -7.70 12.33 3.93
N CYS A 24 -8.15 12.85 5.08
CA CYS A 24 -9.37 13.64 5.13
C CYS A 24 -9.17 15.03 4.50
N TRP A 25 -10.28 15.60 4.04
CA TRP A 25 -10.40 16.99 3.55
C TRP A 25 -11.59 17.66 4.25
N TRP A 26 -11.71 18.99 4.11
CA TRP A 26 -12.87 19.70 4.64
C TRP A 26 -14.12 19.40 3.81
N ASN A 27 -15.20 19.01 4.49
CA ASN A 27 -16.47 18.67 3.86
C ASN A 27 -17.41 19.88 3.69
N ASP A 28 -17.12 20.96 4.39
CA ASP A 28 -17.92 22.17 4.41
C ASP A 28 -17.06 23.44 4.26
N LYS A 29 -17.71 24.58 3.98
CA LYS A 29 -17.05 25.89 3.81
C LYS A 29 -16.59 26.49 5.15
N GLU A 30 -17.18 26.05 6.24
CA GLU A 30 -16.87 26.45 7.59
C GLU A 30 -15.57 25.83 8.08
N GLU A 31 -15.08 24.78 7.39
CA GLU A 31 -13.88 24.00 7.75
C GLU A 31 -13.93 23.47 9.19
N ASP A 32 -15.11 23.01 9.61
CA ASP A 32 -15.35 22.49 10.96
C ASP A 32 -15.81 21.03 10.98
N LEU A 33 -15.95 20.40 9.80
CA LEU A 33 -16.30 19.00 9.66
C LEU A 33 -15.47 18.32 8.56
N CYS A 34 -14.59 17.39 8.95
CA CYS A 34 -13.78 16.64 7.97
C CYS A 34 -14.57 15.54 7.28
N SER A 35 -14.14 15.15 6.07
CA SER A 35 -14.79 14.12 5.26
C SER A 35 -14.92 12.77 5.96
N HIS A 36 -13.95 12.37 6.79
CA HIS A 36 -13.98 11.12 7.54
C HIS A 36 -15.05 11.12 8.64
N CYS A 37 -15.41 12.27 9.18
CA CYS A 37 -16.49 12.39 10.14
C CYS A 37 -17.86 12.66 9.48
N ALA A 38 -17.87 13.30 8.31
CA ALA A 38 -19.08 13.64 7.58
C ALA A 38 -19.71 12.43 6.88
N THR A 39 -18.87 11.57 6.30
CA THR A 39 -19.31 10.44 5.48
C THR A 39 -19.44 9.17 6.32
N ALA A 40 -20.64 8.62 6.44
CA ALA A 40 -20.91 7.44 7.27
C ALA A 40 -20.05 6.24 6.89
N ALA A 41 -19.86 5.96 5.59
CA ALA A 41 -19.03 4.86 5.11
C ALA A 41 -17.56 5.01 5.52
N ILE A 42 -17.01 6.22 5.45
CA ILE A 42 -15.62 6.50 5.86
C ILE A 42 -15.48 6.45 7.38
N ARG A 43 -16.43 7.01 8.11
CA ARG A 43 -16.45 7.01 9.58
C ARG A 43 -16.52 5.60 10.16
N GLN A 44 -17.18 4.67 9.45
CA GLN A 44 -17.32 3.25 9.85
C GLN A 44 -16.17 2.37 9.33
N ASP A 45 -15.26 2.92 8.52
CA ASP A 45 -14.10 2.18 8.04
C ASP A 45 -13.16 1.86 9.22
N PRO A 46 -12.96 0.56 9.55
CA PRO A 46 -12.12 0.16 10.68
C PRO A 46 -10.63 0.51 10.49
N THR A 47 -10.24 0.89 9.28
CA THR A 47 -8.86 1.31 8.97
C THR A 47 -8.64 2.82 9.14
N THR A 48 -9.66 3.56 9.57
CA THR A 48 -9.55 5.00 9.83
C THR A 48 -8.73 5.26 11.09
N ILE A 49 -7.68 6.05 10.94
CA ILE A 49 -6.82 6.54 12.02
C ILE A 49 -7.02 8.04 12.14
N HIS A 50 -7.36 8.50 13.33
CA HIS A 50 -7.53 9.93 13.60
C HIS A 50 -6.20 10.56 13.99
N CYS A 51 -5.94 11.78 13.49
CA CYS A 51 -4.79 12.58 13.89
C CYS A 51 -3.44 11.88 13.67
N VAL A 52 -3.10 11.59 12.42
CA VAL A 52 -1.92 10.78 12.06
C VAL A 52 -0.57 11.51 12.10
N HIS A 53 -0.56 12.81 12.38
CA HIS A 53 0.69 13.57 12.41
C HIS A 53 1.71 12.96 13.40
N GLY A 54 2.91 12.72 12.89
CA GLY A 54 3.99 12.12 13.67
C GLY A 54 3.95 10.59 13.77
N LEU A 55 2.90 9.91 13.30
CA LEU A 55 2.87 8.45 13.24
C LEU A 55 3.72 7.93 12.10
N GLU A 56 4.42 6.83 12.36
CA GLU A 56 5.24 6.13 11.36
C GLU A 56 4.53 4.89 10.85
N PHE A 57 4.53 4.72 9.54
CA PHE A 57 3.91 3.58 8.87
C PHE A 57 4.95 2.79 8.06
N PRO A 58 4.96 1.45 8.16
CA PRO A 58 5.85 0.63 7.35
C PRO A 58 5.40 0.61 5.90
N VAL A 59 6.37 0.68 5.00
CA VAL A 59 6.17 0.69 3.54
C VAL A 59 7.09 -0.32 2.89
N LEU A 60 6.59 -1.06 1.91
CA LEU A 60 7.35 -1.95 1.06
C LEU A 60 7.29 -1.46 -0.39
N THR A 61 8.46 -1.22 -1.00
CA THR A 61 8.54 -0.93 -2.44
C THR A 61 8.49 -2.22 -3.25
N VAL A 62 7.58 -2.26 -4.21
CA VAL A 62 7.36 -3.38 -5.11
C VAL A 62 7.29 -2.86 -6.54
N HIS A 63 7.90 -3.56 -7.50
CA HIS A 63 7.80 -3.19 -8.92
C HIS A 63 6.37 -3.39 -9.45
N GLN A 64 5.99 -2.55 -10.42
CA GLN A 64 4.77 -2.79 -11.19
C GLN A 64 4.96 -3.98 -12.16
N PRO A 65 3.91 -4.76 -12.46
CA PRO A 65 2.52 -4.62 -12.01
C PRO A 65 2.24 -5.28 -10.64
N TYR A 66 3.24 -5.90 -10.03
CA TYR A 66 3.07 -6.69 -8.80
C TYR A 66 2.58 -5.85 -7.62
N ALA A 67 2.99 -4.57 -7.54
CA ALA A 67 2.48 -3.65 -6.52
C ALA A 67 0.95 -3.50 -6.62
N LEU A 68 0.44 -3.29 -7.84
CA LEU A 68 -0.99 -3.18 -8.09
C LEU A 68 -1.72 -4.51 -7.82
N MET A 69 -1.13 -5.63 -8.25
CA MET A 69 -1.70 -6.97 -8.01
C MET A 69 -1.81 -7.32 -6.52
N LEU A 70 -0.86 -6.86 -5.69
CA LEU A 70 -0.92 -7.04 -4.23
C LEU A 70 -2.13 -6.32 -3.65
N VAL A 71 -2.27 -5.03 -3.91
CA VAL A 71 -3.36 -4.21 -3.31
C VAL A 71 -4.74 -4.54 -3.88
N LYS A 72 -4.82 -5.10 -5.10
CA LYS A 72 -6.05 -5.66 -5.68
C LYS A 72 -6.37 -7.08 -5.20
N GLY A 73 -5.43 -7.71 -4.48
CA GLY A 73 -5.61 -9.07 -3.95
C GLY A 73 -5.45 -10.19 -4.98
N PHE A 74 -4.93 -9.90 -6.17
CA PHE A 74 -4.63 -10.91 -7.19
C PHE A 74 -3.37 -11.71 -6.83
N LYS A 75 -2.36 -11.06 -6.25
CA LYS A 75 -1.13 -11.69 -5.81
C LYS A 75 -1.24 -12.09 -4.34
N LYS A 76 -1.26 -13.41 -4.08
CA LYS A 76 -1.46 -13.97 -2.73
C LYS A 76 -0.16 -14.26 -1.98
N ILE A 77 0.97 -14.22 -2.68
CA ILE A 77 2.31 -14.48 -2.13
C ILE A 77 3.27 -13.41 -2.68
N GLU A 78 4.01 -12.76 -1.83
CA GLU A 78 5.13 -11.91 -2.22
C GLU A 78 6.44 -12.68 -2.06
N TYR A 79 7.33 -12.59 -3.05
CA TYR A 79 8.60 -13.30 -3.09
C TYR A 79 9.78 -12.36 -2.82
N ARG A 80 10.60 -12.70 -1.83
CA ARG A 80 11.79 -11.91 -1.46
C ARG A 80 12.98 -12.83 -1.18
N ASN A 81 14.19 -12.33 -1.42
CA ASN A 81 15.42 -13.03 -1.08
C ASN A 81 15.83 -12.87 0.41
N TRP A 82 14.96 -12.32 1.22
CA TRP A 82 15.14 -12.12 2.65
C TRP A 82 13.84 -12.41 3.41
N LYS A 83 14.00 -12.86 4.65
CA LYS A 83 12.90 -13.23 5.54
C LYS A 83 12.17 -11.98 6.03
N LEU A 84 10.84 -12.01 6.10
CA LEU A 84 10.06 -10.95 6.73
C LEU A 84 10.47 -10.80 8.20
N PRO A 85 10.89 -9.61 8.66
CA PRO A 85 11.18 -9.41 10.07
C PRO A 85 9.95 -9.65 10.95
N LYS A 86 10.11 -10.37 12.06
CA LYS A 86 9.01 -10.80 12.93
C LYS A 86 8.09 -9.65 13.36
N GLN A 87 8.64 -8.47 13.56
CA GLN A 87 7.88 -7.28 13.96
C GLN A 87 6.83 -6.83 12.94
N TYR A 88 6.95 -7.25 11.69
CA TYR A 88 6.02 -6.89 10.61
C TYR A 88 5.01 -7.99 10.28
N VAL A 89 5.14 -9.18 10.89
CA VAL A 89 4.18 -10.27 10.72
C VAL A 89 2.84 -9.89 11.33
N GLY A 90 1.78 -9.98 10.55
CA GLY A 90 0.43 -9.58 10.97
C GLY A 90 0.19 -8.06 11.00
N GLN A 91 1.22 -7.24 10.74
CA GLN A 91 1.05 -5.79 10.62
C GLN A 91 0.63 -5.38 9.20
N ARG A 92 -0.14 -4.31 9.12
CA ARG A 92 -0.49 -3.67 7.85
C ARG A 92 0.71 -2.87 7.33
N ILE A 93 1.09 -3.16 6.08
CA ILE A 93 2.21 -2.52 5.41
C ILE A 93 1.70 -1.82 4.14
N PHE A 94 2.09 -0.57 3.94
CA PHE A 94 1.82 0.14 2.70
C PHE A 94 2.61 -0.45 1.54
N ILE A 95 1.98 -0.51 0.38
CA ILE A 95 2.60 -0.94 -0.87
C ILE A 95 2.88 0.28 -1.73
N HIS A 96 4.17 0.55 -1.91
CA HIS A 96 4.67 1.58 -2.78
C HIS A 96 5.04 0.96 -4.13
N ALA A 97 4.54 1.53 -5.23
CA ALA A 97 4.94 1.16 -6.58
C ALA A 97 6.29 1.80 -6.90
N GLY A 98 7.29 0.98 -7.21
CA GLY A 98 8.59 1.46 -7.68
C GLY A 98 8.48 2.15 -9.04
N ARG A 99 9.57 2.85 -9.43
CA ARG A 99 9.63 3.60 -10.70
C ARG A 99 9.52 2.69 -11.91
N ASP A 100 10.15 1.51 -11.84
CA ASP A 100 10.28 0.65 -13.00
C ASP A 100 9.10 -0.33 -13.11
N LEU A 101 8.55 -0.41 -14.32
CA LEU A 101 7.65 -1.47 -14.70
C LEU A 101 8.48 -2.74 -14.94
N HIS A 102 8.32 -3.76 -14.11
CA HIS A 102 9.03 -5.01 -14.25
C HIS A 102 8.34 -5.88 -15.32
N CYS A 103 8.70 -5.66 -16.56
CA CYS A 103 8.22 -6.44 -17.72
C CYS A 103 8.98 -7.75 -17.92
N THR A 104 9.71 -8.27 -16.94
CA THR A 104 10.30 -9.58 -17.06
C THR A 104 9.19 -10.62 -16.99
N TRP A 105 9.01 -11.30 -18.10
CA TRP A 105 8.13 -12.45 -18.27
C TRP A 105 8.44 -13.50 -17.20
N ASN A 106 7.73 -13.42 -16.10
CA ASN A 106 7.65 -14.56 -15.21
C ASN A 106 6.57 -15.48 -15.79
N LYS A 107 6.98 -16.63 -16.33
CA LYS A 107 6.14 -17.60 -17.00
C LYS A 107 4.89 -18.03 -16.17
N HIS A 108 4.90 -17.77 -14.87
CA HIS A 108 3.77 -18.05 -13.97
C HIS A 108 2.66 -17.00 -13.96
N PHE A 109 2.94 -15.77 -14.43
CA PHE A 109 1.96 -14.67 -14.35
C PHE A 109 1.75 -13.95 -15.68
N SER A 110 2.66 -14.12 -16.66
CA SER A 110 2.64 -13.34 -17.90
C SER A 110 1.40 -13.59 -18.77
N ASP A 111 0.80 -14.77 -18.66
CA ASP A 111 -0.35 -15.18 -19.46
C ASP A 111 -1.66 -15.10 -18.68
N GLU A 112 -1.62 -14.70 -17.40
CA GLU A 112 -2.82 -14.57 -16.58
C GLU A 112 -3.51 -13.21 -16.81
N MET A 113 -4.83 -13.23 -16.97
CA MET A 113 -5.63 -12.02 -17.16
C MET A 113 -5.38 -10.96 -16.08
N PRO A 114 -5.29 -11.28 -14.76
CA PRO A 114 -5.00 -10.29 -13.73
C PRO A 114 -3.65 -9.59 -13.91
N PHE A 115 -2.63 -10.30 -14.44
CA PHE A 115 -1.32 -9.69 -14.74
C PHE A 115 -1.44 -8.70 -15.89
N VAL A 116 -2.03 -9.13 -17.02
CA VAL A 116 -2.22 -8.28 -18.21
C VAL A 116 -3.03 -7.03 -17.89
N GLN A 117 -4.14 -7.18 -17.16
CA GLN A 117 -4.95 -6.05 -16.72
C GLN A 117 -4.18 -5.10 -15.81
N SER A 118 -3.38 -5.64 -14.88
CA SER A 118 -2.59 -4.82 -13.97
C SER A 118 -1.46 -4.07 -14.66
N VAL A 119 -0.86 -4.65 -15.72
CA VAL A 119 0.11 -3.94 -16.58
C VAL A 119 -0.57 -2.77 -17.28
N GLY A 120 -1.70 -3.04 -17.95
CA GLY A 120 -2.45 -2.01 -18.68
C GLY A 120 -2.87 -0.86 -17.78
N GLU A 121 -3.42 -1.15 -16.60
CA GLU A 121 -3.86 -0.13 -15.64
C GLU A 121 -2.66 0.64 -15.08
N ALA A 122 -1.56 -0.03 -14.72
CA ALA A 122 -0.37 0.63 -14.18
C ALA A 122 0.26 1.59 -15.19
N MET A 123 0.21 1.27 -16.49
CA MET A 123 0.71 2.14 -17.56
C MET A 123 -0.26 3.30 -17.86
N ALA A 124 -1.56 3.02 -17.96
CA ALA A 124 -2.57 4.03 -18.29
C ALA A 124 -2.68 5.11 -17.20
N ASP A 125 -2.59 4.73 -15.93
CA ASP A 125 -2.72 5.61 -14.79
C ASP A 125 -1.36 6.14 -14.29
N GLU A 126 -0.26 5.81 -14.97
CA GLU A 126 1.10 6.18 -14.56
C GLU A 126 1.42 5.86 -13.09
N LEU A 127 0.96 4.68 -12.62
CA LEU A 127 1.03 4.28 -11.21
C LEU A 127 2.46 3.88 -10.80
N SER A 128 3.36 4.85 -10.78
CA SER A 128 4.75 4.69 -10.29
C SER A 128 5.09 5.76 -9.26
N GLU A 129 6.04 5.47 -8.38
CA GLU A 129 6.46 6.36 -7.28
C GLU A 129 5.29 6.83 -6.40
N MET A 130 4.36 5.90 -6.13
CA MET A 130 3.13 6.15 -5.37
C MET A 130 2.88 5.05 -4.35
N ILE A 131 2.25 5.38 -3.24
CA ILE A 131 1.62 4.39 -2.36
C ILE A 131 0.23 4.08 -2.92
N LEU A 132 0.02 2.83 -3.33
CA LEU A 132 -1.21 2.36 -3.97
C LEU A 132 -2.25 1.82 -2.99
N GLY A 133 -1.81 1.42 -1.80
CA GLY A 133 -2.67 0.77 -0.83
C GLY A 133 -1.85 0.07 0.24
N SER A 134 -2.43 -0.95 0.85
CA SER A 134 -1.79 -1.72 1.91
C SER A 134 -2.24 -3.17 1.92
N VAL A 135 -1.42 -4.02 2.52
CA VAL A 135 -1.70 -5.44 2.76
C VAL A 135 -1.21 -5.84 4.14
N VAL A 136 -1.61 -7.03 4.59
CA VAL A 136 -1.03 -7.70 5.76
C VAL A 136 -0.21 -8.89 5.28
N PHE A 137 1.02 -9.03 5.76
CA PHE A 137 1.86 -10.20 5.49
C PHE A 137 1.81 -11.19 6.64
N GLY A 138 1.61 -12.46 6.31
CA GLY A 138 1.75 -13.56 7.23
C GLY A 138 3.21 -13.94 7.50
N GLU A 139 3.43 -14.95 8.33
CA GLU A 139 4.75 -15.48 8.59
C GLU A 139 5.39 -16.01 7.31
N SER A 140 6.62 -15.57 7.02
CA SER A 140 7.35 -15.98 5.81
C SER A 140 7.80 -17.42 5.90
N GLN A 141 7.61 -18.16 4.80
CA GLN A 141 8.03 -19.54 4.62
C GLN A 141 9.35 -19.60 3.83
N GLY A 142 10.09 -20.66 4.00
CA GLY A 142 11.37 -20.87 3.33
C GLY A 142 12.58 -20.81 4.25
N PRO A 143 13.82 -20.70 3.73
CA PRO A 143 14.10 -20.38 2.33
C PRO A 143 13.82 -21.54 1.36
N PHE A 144 13.32 -21.21 0.19
CA PHE A 144 13.19 -22.13 -0.95
C PHE A 144 14.30 -21.85 -1.97
N ASP A 145 14.68 -22.89 -2.72
CA ASP A 145 15.60 -22.73 -3.82
C ASP A 145 14.87 -22.16 -5.05
N GLY A 146 15.46 -21.14 -5.65
CA GLY A 146 14.97 -20.52 -6.87
C GLY A 146 16.08 -20.27 -7.86
N ILE A 147 15.72 -19.95 -9.09
CA ILE A 147 16.65 -19.56 -10.15
C ILE A 147 16.23 -18.18 -10.66
N LYS A 148 17.16 -17.23 -10.66
CA LYS A 148 16.96 -15.88 -11.22
C LYS A 148 18.10 -15.58 -12.20
N TYR A 149 17.75 -15.31 -13.46
CA TYR A 149 18.72 -15.08 -14.53
C TYR A 149 19.78 -16.21 -14.65
N GLY A 150 19.34 -17.49 -14.48
CA GLY A 150 20.23 -18.66 -14.52
C GLY A 150 21.06 -18.87 -13.25
N THR A 151 20.97 -18.02 -12.25
CA THR A 151 21.72 -18.13 -11.01
C THR A 151 20.83 -18.63 -9.87
N PRO A 152 21.26 -19.71 -9.15
CA PRO A 152 20.54 -20.15 -7.95
C PRO A 152 20.48 -19.05 -6.89
N TYR A 153 19.32 -18.88 -6.26
CA TYR A 153 19.17 -17.98 -5.13
C TYR A 153 18.14 -18.53 -4.14
N LYS A 154 18.21 -18.05 -2.90
CA LYS A 154 17.21 -18.36 -1.88
C LYS A 154 16.09 -17.35 -1.92
N MET A 155 14.85 -17.84 -1.81
CA MET A 155 13.67 -16.99 -1.74
C MET A 155 12.81 -17.35 -0.54
N TYR A 156 12.09 -16.39 -0.04
CA TYR A 156 11.06 -16.55 0.98
C TYR A 156 9.72 -16.16 0.39
N GLU A 157 8.70 -16.91 0.78
CA GLU A 157 7.31 -16.64 0.45
C GLU A 157 6.65 -15.92 1.61
N TRP A 158 6.08 -14.76 1.34
CA TRP A 158 5.32 -13.99 2.32
C TRP A 158 3.84 -14.08 1.94
N PRO A 159 3.03 -14.85 2.67
CA PRO A 159 1.58 -14.91 2.44
C PRO A 159 0.96 -13.53 2.58
N VAL A 160 0.04 -13.19 1.66
CA VAL A 160 -0.62 -11.88 1.59
C VAL A 160 -2.08 -12.02 1.94
N THR A 161 -2.54 -11.23 2.88
CA THR A 161 -3.93 -11.15 3.30
C THR A 161 -4.40 -9.70 3.38
N ASP A 162 -5.70 -9.51 3.49
CA ASP A 162 -6.37 -8.24 3.73
C ASP A 162 -5.87 -7.09 2.83
N PRO A 163 -5.91 -7.26 1.48
CA PRO A 163 -5.51 -6.22 0.55
C PRO A 163 -6.51 -5.07 0.56
N ILE A 164 -5.98 -3.86 0.62
CA ILE A 164 -6.76 -2.62 0.49
C ILE A 164 -6.08 -1.74 -0.54
N ARG A 165 -6.81 -1.37 -1.61
CA ARG A 165 -6.38 -0.35 -2.56
C ARG A 165 -6.88 1.01 -2.09
N LEU A 166 -6.02 2.02 -2.09
CA LEU A 166 -6.41 3.42 -1.93
C LEU A 166 -7.24 3.88 -3.12
N GLU A 167 -8.35 4.57 -2.89
CA GLU A 167 -9.12 5.23 -3.95
C GLU A 167 -8.29 6.34 -4.62
N ASN A 168 -7.51 7.06 -3.81
CA ASN A 168 -6.59 8.09 -4.28
C ASN A 168 -5.16 7.74 -3.85
N PRO A 169 -4.30 7.20 -4.74
CA PRO A 169 -2.91 6.91 -4.44
C PRO A 169 -2.14 8.12 -3.94
N LEU A 170 -1.22 7.91 -2.98
CA LEU A 170 -0.37 8.97 -2.47
C LEU A 170 0.81 9.16 -3.44
N LYS A 171 0.84 10.30 -4.13
CA LYS A 171 1.75 10.60 -5.24
C LYS A 171 3.09 11.17 -4.77
N PHE A 172 4.10 11.08 -5.65
CA PHE A 172 5.41 11.72 -5.50
C PHE A 172 6.18 11.29 -4.24
N ILE A 173 6.10 10.01 -3.91
CA ILE A 173 6.83 9.44 -2.77
C ILE A 173 7.99 8.63 -3.31
N PRO A 174 9.26 9.02 -3.06
CA PRO A 174 10.42 8.24 -3.49
C PRO A 174 10.48 6.91 -2.74
N GLY A 175 10.64 5.82 -3.50
CA GLY A 175 10.77 4.48 -2.94
C GLY A 175 12.12 4.25 -2.28
N LYS A 176 12.16 3.36 -1.28
CA LYS A 176 13.39 2.90 -0.62
C LYS A 176 13.46 1.37 -0.66
N GLN A 177 14.66 0.84 -0.41
CA GLN A 177 14.87 -0.61 -0.35
C GLN A 177 14.33 -1.21 0.95
N ARG A 178 13.97 -2.50 0.89
CA ARG A 178 13.42 -3.28 2.02
C ARG A 178 12.11 -2.68 2.56
N ILE A 179 11.83 -2.87 3.86
CA ILE A 179 10.74 -2.18 4.54
C ILE A 179 11.31 -0.90 5.16
N TRP A 180 10.75 0.20 4.77
CA TRP A 180 11.09 1.53 5.26
C TRP A 180 9.86 2.16 5.93
N LYS A 181 10.02 3.35 6.49
CA LYS A 181 8.94 4.05 7.17
C LYS A 181 8.62 5.36 6.49
N ILE A 182 7.34 5.69 6.42
CA ILE A 182 6.82 7.00 6.07
C ILE A 182 6.16 7.62 7.31
N GLN A 183 6.34 8.91 7.48
CA GLN A 183 5.69 9.70 8.51
C GLN A 183 4.80 10.75 7.83
N PHE A 184 3.60 10.94 8.34
CA PHE A 184 2.64 11.93 7.87
C PHE A 184 2.52 13.11 8.82
#